data_b3b1933ebd8cf160974dfc9c3166cf79
#
_entry.id   b3b1933ebd8cf160974dfc9c3166cf79
#
_cell.length_a   1.000
_cell.length_b   1.000
_cell.length_c   1.000
_cell.angle_alpha   90.00
_cell.angle_beta   90.00
_cell.angle_gamma   90.00
#
_symmetry.space_group_name_H-M   'P 1'
#
loop_
_entity.id
_entity.type
_entity.pdbx_description
1 polymer ?
#
loop_
_entity_poly.entity_id
_entity_poly.type
_entity_poly.pdbx_seq_one_letter_code
_entity_poly.pdbx_strand_id
1 'polypeptide(L)'
;RSSAASDVYKRQRLYPSFNSLQLLAQNLLMPYHDMRIVSLTGRPWHEFDRALIESASKIGVLTDREHTPTTIARRMLEYGYDNYTMFVGERLGNTERQSIRQFSIQAAAMNNFVHPNCLILRKERDGHSRKFGLPDSAFEHLNGREKMITKMPIRLLSLSMLDLINRERFWDIGFCTGSVSIEAKLLFPHLHITSFEIREEGRKLMTENCHRFGTPGIEAIIGDFLSVDLSALEAPDAIFIGGHGGKLVEILMVVSKKMKESGVIVFNSVSDESKALLEEAVRQTGLRISAQTRITIDDFNTITVNVIYKL
;
A
#
# COMPACT_ATOMS: atom_id res chain seq x y z
N ARG A 1 -38.76 10.31 -29.68
CA ARG A 1 -38.58 8.85 -29.47
C ARG A 1 -37.76 8.59 -28.23
N SER A 2 -38.32 8.88 -27.04
CA SER A 2 -37.63 8.68 -25.76
C SER A 2 -38.56 8.09 -24.69
N SER A 3 -39.64 7.38 -25.05
CA SER A 3 -40.61 6.90 -24.05
C SER A 3 -40.39 5.44 -23.60
N ALA A 4 -39.66 4.65 -24.38
CA ALA A 4 -39.46 3.21 -24.04
C ALA A 4 -38.50 2.97 -22.86
N ALA A 5 -37.48 3.81 -22.67
CA ALA A 5 -36.51 3.67 -21.56
C ALA A 5 -37.11 4.04 -20.20
N SER A 6 -38.08 4.99 -20.16
CA SER A 6 -38.71 5.40 -18.90
C SER A 6 -39.72 4.39 -18.36
N ASP A 7 -40.35 3.56 -19.25
CA ASP A 7 -41.33 2.57 -18.84
C ASP A 7 -40.72 1.29 -18.23
N VAL A 8 -39.47 0.96 -18.53
CA VAL A 8 -38.78 -0.18 -17.93
C VAL A 8 -38.50 0.09 -16.43
N TYR A 9 -38.14 1.29 -16.04
CA TYR A 9 -37.91 1.66 -14.65
C TYR A 9 -39.17 1.71 -13.80
N LYS A 10 -40.34 1.98 -14.38
CA LYS A 10 -41.63 2.05 -13.67
C LYS A 10 -42.19 0.67 -13.27
N ARG A 11 -41.63 -0.43 -13.77
CA ARG A 11 -42.06 -1.79 -13.49
C ARG A 11 -41.15 -2.55 -12.53
N GLN A 12 -40.11 -1.91 -11.99
CA GLN A 12 -39.22 -2.53 -11.04
C GLN A 12 -39.91 -2.68 -9.68
N ARG A 13 -39.92 -3.90 -9.13
CA ARG A 13 -40.28 -4.19 -7.75
C ARG A 13 -39.01 -4.41 -6.96
N LEU A 14 -38.78 -3.59 -5.94
CA LEU A 14 -37.66 -3.76 -5.01
C LEU A 14 -38.09 -4.70 -3.89
N TYR A 15 -37.40 -5.81 -3.78
CA TYR A 15 -37.55 -6.73 -2.65
C TYR A 15 -36.38 -6.51 -1.71
N PRO A 16 -36.62 -6.01 -0.47
CA PRO A 16 -35.56 -5.90 0.51
C PRO A 16 -35.04 -7.30 0.86
N SER A 17 -33.73 -7.49 0.74
CA SER A 17 -33.07 -8.72 1.13
C SER A 17 -31.77 -8.41 1.85
N PHE A 18 -31.39 -9.28 2.78
CA PHE A 18 -30.07 -9.21 3.42
C PHE A 18 -28.99 -9.63 2.43
N ASN A 19 -27.86 -8.90 2.43
CA ASN A 19 -26.68 -9.37 1.72
C ASN A 19 -26.03 -10.53 2.48
N SER A 20 -25.09 -11.25 1.84
CA SER A 20 -24.45 -12.42 2.43
C SER A 20 -23.70 -12.14 3.73
N LEU A 21 -23.08 -10.97 3.87
CA LEU A 21 -22.39 -10.57 5.11
C LEU A 21 -23.38 -10.27 6.24
N GLN A 22 -24.54 -9.67 5.93
CA GLN A 22 -25.59 -9.47 6.91
C GLN A 22 -26.17 -10.80 7.40
N LEU A 23 -26.41 -11.75 6.48
CA LEU A 23 -26.86 -13.11 6.84
C LEU A 23 -25.82 -13.82 7.70
N LEU A 24 -24.53 -13.73 7.36
CA LEU A 24 -23.46 -14.32 8.16
C LEU A 24 -23.39 -13.69 9.55
N ALA A 25 -23.41 -12.37 9.64
CA ALA A 25 -23.37 -11.65 10.91
C ALA A 25 -24.57 -11.99 11.80
N GLN A 26 -25.77 -12.09 11.22
CA GLN A 26 -27.00 -12.49 11.91
C GLN A 26 -26.87 -13.91 12.51
N ASN A 27 -26.41 -14.88 11.72
CA ASN A 27 -26.23 -16.26 12.19
C ASN A 27 -25.17 -16.37 13.30
N LEU A 28 -24.18 -15.47 13.30
CA LEU A 28 -23.12 -15.40 14.32
C LEU A 28 -23.50 -14.53 15.52
N LEU A 29 -24.66 -13.90 15.51
CA LEU A 29 -25.10 -12.91 16.50
C LEU A 29 -24.07 -11.77 16.68
N MET A 30 -23.42 -11.36 15.56
CA MET A 30 -22.42 -10.28 15.53
C MET A 30 -23.06 -8.97 15.10
N PRO A 31 -22.72 -7.84 15.76
CA PRO A 31 -23.07 -6.51 15.27
C PRO A 31 -22.49 -6.28 13.86
N TYR A 32 -23.29 -5.70 12.98
CA TYR A 32 -22.91 -5.45 11.59
C TYR A 32 -22.39 -4.01 11.37
N HIS A 33 -22.84 -3.05 12.17
CA HIS A 33 -22.63 -1.62 11.96
C HIS A 33 -21.17 -1.15 12.06
N ASP A 34 -20.33 -1.89 12.79
CA ASP A 34 -18.91 -1.61 13.01
C ASP A 34 -17.96 -2.42 12.07
N MET A 35 -18.54 -3.08 11.07
CA MET A 35 -17.81 -3.94 10.15
C MET A 35 -17.23 -3.13 8.98
N ARG A 36 -15.92 -3.21 8.76
CA ARG A 36 -15.28 -2.76 7.54
C ARG A 36 -15.62 -3.74 6.42
N ILE A 37 -16.39 -3.31 5.44
CA ILE A 37 -16.78 -4.15 4.31
C ILE A 37 -15.78 -4.00 3.18
N VAL A 38 -15.26 -5.12 2.70
CA VAL A 38 -14.34 -5.21 1.58
C VAL A 38 -14.91 -6.17 0.54
N SER A 39 -14.97 -5.74 -0.70
CA SER A 39 -15.27 -6.62 -1.82
C SER A 39 -13.99 -6.95 -2.58
N LEU A 40 -13.64 -8.23 -2.63
CA LEU A 40 -12.57 -8.76 -3.47
C LEU A 40 -13.11 -9.35 -4.78
N THR A 41 -14.44 -9.32 -5.01
CA THR A 41 -15.05 -9.84 -6.22
C THR A 41 -14.60 -9.05 -7.47
N GLY A 42 -13.67 -9.63 -8.24
CA GLY A 42 -13.06 -8.99 -9.41
C GLY A 42 -12.26 -7.73 -9.08
N ARG A 43 -11.75 -7.60 -7.87
CA ARG A 43 -11.01 -6.43 -7.38
C ARG A 43 -9.66 -6.81 -6.79
N PRO A 44 -8.65 -5.91 -6.85
CA PRO A 44 -7.35 -6.15 -6.26
C PRO A 44 -7.39 -6.14 -4.73
N TRP A 45 -6.32 -6.62 -4.11
CA TRP A 45 -6.15 -6.73 -2.66
C TRP A 45 -6.15 -5.40 -1.89
N HIS A 46 -6.00 -4.27 -2.56
CA HIS A 46 -5.69 -2.96 -1.97
C HIS A 46 -6.56 -2.61 -0.74
N GLU A 47 -7.89 -2.67 -0.87
CA GLU A 47 -8.80 -2.33 0.24
C GLU A 47 -8.76 -3.37 1.38
N PHE A 48 -8.47 -4.63 1.06
CA PHE A 48 -8.27 -5.67 2.06
C PHE A 48 -6.96 -5.46 2.83
N ASP A 49 -5.87 -5.21 2.12
CA ASP A 49 -4.56 -4.88 2.70
C ASP A 49 -4.65 -3.65 3.60
N ARG A 50 -5.33 -2.62 3.12
CA ARG A 50 -5.61 -1.41 3.89
C ARG A 50 -6.34 -1.72 5.19
N ALA A 51 -7.41 -2.53 5.15
CA ALA A 51 -8.18 -2.90 6.34
C ALA A 51 -7.32 -3.66 7.37
N LEU A 52 -6.41 -4.54 6.92
CA LEU A 52 -5.45 -5.24 7.77
C LEU A 52 -4.45 -4.27 8.40
N ILE A 53 -3.83 -3.40 7.59
CA ILE A 53 -2.88 -2.40 8.07
C ILE A 53 -3.57 -1.44 9.05
N GLU A 54 -4.77 -0.98 8.79
CA GLU A 54 -5.59 -0.16 9.71
C GLU A 54 -6.01 -0.94 10.97
N SER A 55 -5.72 -2.24 11.04
CA SER A 55 -6.04 -3.12 12.18
C SER A 55 -7.53 -3.09 12.54
N ALA A 56 -8.39 -3.12 11.51
CA ALA A 56 -9.84 -3.09 11.70
C ALA A 56 -10.30 -4.22 12.63
N SER A 57 -11.15 -3.91 13.61
CA SER A 57 -11.62 -4.88 14.59
C SER A 57 -12.46 -5.99 13.96
N LYS A 58 -13.14 -5.67 12.86
CA LYS A 58 -14.00 -6.59 12.13
C LYS A 58 -13.96 -6.27 10.63
N ILE A 59 -13.70 -7.28 9.79
CA ILE A 59 -13.63 -7.14 8.33
C ILE A 59 -14.59 -8.16 7.72
N GLY A 60 -15.60 -7.68 7.00
CA GLY A 60 -16.47 -8.52 6.18
C GLY A 60 -15.97 -8.55 4.74
N VAL A 61 -15.73 -9.74 4.19
CA VAL A 61 -15.14 -9.90 2.87
C VAL A 61 -16.10 -10.65 1.93
N LEU A 62 -16.39 -10.02 0.79
CA LEU A 62 -17.02 -10.67 -0.35
C LEU A 62 -15.92 -11.28 -1.23
N THR A 63 -16.01 -12.57 -1.42
CA THR A 63 -15.00 -13.42 -2.09
C THR A 63 -15.34 -13.68 -3.55
N ASP A 64 -14.39 -14.23 -4.29
CA ASP A 64 -14.56 -14.79 -5.62
C ASP A 64 -13.78 -16.11 -5.79
N ARG A 65 -13.51 -16.53 -7.03
CA ARG A 65 -12.80 -17.79 -7.30
C ARG A 65 -11.30 -17.70 -7.06
N GLU A 66 -10.71 -16.53 -7.12
CA GLU A 66 -9.29 -16.27 -6.86
C GLU A 66 -9.06 -15.89 -5.40
N HIS A 67 -9.90 -14.99 -4.89
CA HIS A 67 -9.88 -14.54 -3.50
C HIS A 67 -10.77 -15.43 -2.63
N THR A 68 -10.35 -16.68 -2.48
CA THR A 68 -11.03 -17.66 -1.61
C THR A 68 -10.66 -17.44 -0.14
N PRO A 69 -11.44 -17.96 0.83
CA PRO A 69 -11.04 -17.90 2.23
C PRO A 69 -9.63 -18.47 2.49
N THR A 70 -9.23 -19.50 1.72
CA THR A 70 -7.88 -20.10 1.78
C THR A 70 -6.79 -19.14 1.32
N THR A 71 -6.97 -18.48 0.16
CA THR A 71 -5.99 -17.53 -0.36
C THR A 71 -5.90 -16.29 0.50
N ILE A 72 -7.02 -15.82 1.04
CA ILE A 72 -7.07 -14.72 2.01
C ILE A 72 -6.29 -15.09 3.28
N ALA A 73 -6.51 -16.28 3.84
CA ALA A 73 -5.79 -16.72 5.02
C ALA A 73 -4.26 -16.85 4.78
N ARG A 74 -3.86 -17.39 3.62
CA ARG A 74 -2.44 -17.49 3.25
C ARG A 74 -1.79 -16.12 3.15
N ARG A 75 -2.45 -15.16 2.47
CA ARG A 75 -1.97 -13.78 2.41
C ARG A 75 -1.85 -13.16 3.80
N MET A 76 -2.81 -13.37 4.67
CA MET A 76 -2.74 -12.89 6.06
C MET A 76 -1.52 -13.45 6.79
N LEU A 77 -1.25 -14.76 6.67
CA LEU A 77 -0.09 -15.40 7.29
C LEU A 77 1.23 -14.91 6.73
N GLU A 78 1.30 -14.68 5.42
CA GLU A 78 2.47 -14.15 4.74
C GLU A 78 2.94 -12.83 5.34
N TYR A 79 2.00 -11.97 5.73
CA TYR A 79 2.27 -10.67 6.35
C TYR A 79 2.08 -10.65 7.87
N GLY A 80 1.99 -11.82 8.52
CA GLY A 80 1.95 -11.96 9.99
C GLY A 80 0.64 -11.55 10.65
N TYR A 81 -0.49 -11.58 9.93
CA TYR A 81 -1.82 -11.28 10.46
C TYR A 81 -2.53 -12.54 10.94
N ASP A 82 -1.98 -13.24 11.93
CA ASP A 82 -2.57 -14.42 12.55
C ASP A 82 -3.51 -14.11 13.74
N ASN A 83 -3.69 -12.85 14.05
CA ASN A 83 -4.39 -12.31 15.21
C ASN A 83 -5.90 -12.16 15.02
N TYR A 84 -6.46 -12.78 13.97
CA TYR A 84 -7.88 -12.79 13.66
C TYR A 84 -8.45 -14.22 13.75
N THR A 85 -9.75 -14.28 14.06
CA THR A 85 -10.59 -15.48 13.82
C THR A 85 -11.37 -15.27 12.54
N MET A 86 -11.40 -16.29 11.66
CA MET A 86 -12.13 -16.28 10.41
C MET A 86 -13.43 -17.07 10.54
N PHE A 87 -14.56 -16.44 10.24
CA PHE A 87 -15.88 -17.06 10.13
C PHE A 87 -16.27 -17.11 8.66
N VAL A 88 -16.50 -18.30 8.13
CA VAL A 88 -16.85 -18.50 6.71
C VAL A 88 -18.28 -18.98 6.60
N GLY A 89 -19.06 -18.25 5.81
CA GLY A 89 -20.42 -18.64 5.43
C GLY A 89 -20.44 -19.13 3.99
N GLU A 90 -20.86 -20.38 3.79
CA GLU A 90 -20.96 -21.03 2.49
C GLU A 90 -22.43 -21.22 2.14
N ARG A 91 -22.83 -20.89 0.90
CA ARG A 91 -24.19 -21.07 0.37
C ARG A 91 -25.27 -20.49 1.28
N LEU A 92 -25.00 -19.34 1.91
CA LEU A 92 -25.96 -18.70 2.83
C LEU A 92 -27.30 -18.43 2.14
N GLY A 93 -28.38 -18.62 2.90
CA GLY A 93 -29.76 -18.55 2.41
C GLY A 93 -30.30 -19.86 1.80
N ASN A 94 -29.47 -20.89 1.63
CA ASN A 94 -29.92 -22.20 1.26
C ASN A 94 -30.04 -23.06 2.52
N THR A 95 -31.24 -23.23 3.01
CA THR A 95 -31.54 -23.92 4.30
C THR A 95 -31.00 -25.35 4.41
N GLU A 96 -30.86 -26.06 3.27
CA GLU A 96 -30.38 -27.44 3.25
C GLU A 96 -28.87 -27.56 3.11
N ARG A 97 -28.19 -26.54 2.50
CA ARG A 97 -26.78 -26.62 2.07
C ARG A 97 -25.88 -25.52 2.64
N GLN A 98 -26.46 -24.59 3.41
CA GLN A 98 -25.63 -23.58 4.05
C GLN A 98 -24.74 -24.18 5.13
N SER A 99 -23.54 -23.66 5.24
CA SER A 99 -22.59 -24.02 6.29
C SER A 99 -21.94 -22.76 6.83
N ILE A 100 -21.78 -22.69 8.14
CA ILE A 100 -21.07 -21.61 8.82
C ILE A 100 -20.03 -22.26 9.72
N ARG A 101 -18.76 -21.92 9.48
CA ARG A 101 -17.63 -22.53 10.19
C ARG A 101 -16.67 -21.46 10.68
N GLN A 102 -16.04 -21.73 11.81
CA GLN A 102 -15.04 -20.86 12.43
C GLN A 102 -13.65 -21.49 12.31
N PHE A 103 -12.63 -20.67 12.03
CA PHE A 103 -11.25 -21.12 11.88
C PHE A 103 -10.28 -20.12 12.51
N SER A 104 -9.13 -20.61 12.99
CA SER A 104 -7.92 -19.79 13.05
C SER A 104 -7.43 -19.51 11.63
N ILE A 105 -6.61 -18.48 11.46
CA ILE A 105 -6.06 -18.14 10.14
C ILE A 105 -5.22 -19.30 9.60
N GLN A 106 -4.43 -19.97 10.46
CA GLN A 106 -3.64 -21.14 10.11
C GLN A 106 -4.53 -22.29 9.61
N ALA A 107 -5.63 -22.58 10.31
CA ALA A 107 -6.54 -23.63 9.91
C ALA A 107 -7.26 -23.30 8.60
N ALA A 108 -7.67 -22.05 8.39
CA ALA A 108 -8.30 -21.60 7.15
C ALA A 108 -7.37 -21.71 5.94
N ALA A 109 -6.06 -21.44 6.10
CA ALA A 109 -5.07 -21.56 5.04
C ALA A 109 -4.86 -22.98 4.51
N MET A 110 -5.29 -23.99 5.28
CA MET A 110 -5.18 -25.42 4.97
C MET A 110 -6.50 -26.06 4.55
N ASN A 111 -7.60 -25.30 4.58
CA ASN A 111 -8.94 -25.82 4.27
C ASN A 111 -9.39 -25.41 2.86
N ASN A 112 -10.35 -26.17 2.34
CA ASN A 112 -11.10 -25.86 1.13
C ASN A 112 -12.50 -25.37 1.48
N PHE A 113 -13.03 -24.47 0.65
CA PHE A 113 -14.33 -23.84 0.86
C PHE A 113 -15.18 -23.92 -0.41
N VAL A 114 -16.48 -24.08 -0.22
CA VAL A 114 -17.43 -24.22 -1.32
C VAL A 114 -17.99 -22.85 -1.71
N HIS A 115 -18.15 -22.61 -3.00
CA HIS A 115 -18.81 -21.41 -3.53
C HIS A 115 -20.34 -21.58 -3.63
N PRO A 116 -21.09 -20.47 -3.54
CA PRO A 116 -20.64 -19.12 -3.15
C PRO A 116 -20.33 -19.05 -1.65
N ASN A 117 -19.40 -18.22 -1.26
CA ASN A 117 -19.05 -17.99 0.14
C ASN A 117 -18.74 -16.50 0.41
N CYS A 118 -18.73 -16.13 1.65
CA CYS A 118 -18.21 -14.87 2.18
C CYS A 118 -17.60 -15.13 3.56
N LEU A 119 -16.87 -14.19 4.10
CA LEU A 119 -16.27 -14.37 5.41
C LEU A 119 -16.30 -13.10 6.26
N ILE A 120 -16.20 -13.28 7.56
CA ILE A 120 -15.99 -12.23 8.55
C ILE A 120 -14.70 -12.57 9.31
N LEU A 121 -13.78 -11.61 9.36
CA LEU A 121 -12.61 -11.64 10.22
C LEU A 121 -12.90 -10.82 11.46
N ARG A 122 -12.68 -11.41 12.64
CA ARG A 122 -12.76 -10.72 13.93
C ARG A 122 -11.39 -10.70 14.58
N LYS A 123 -10.92 -9.49 14.93
CA LYS A 123 -9.64 -9.34 15.62
C LYS A 123 -9.76 -9.84 17.05
N GLU A 124 -8.87 -10.73 17.47
CA GLU A 124 -8.85 -11.34 18.81
C GLU A 124 -7.83 -10.70 19.74
N ARG A 125 -6.73 -10.21 19.19
CA ARG A 125 -5.64 -9.57 19.91
C ARG A 125 -4.97 -8.52 19.04
N ASP A 126 -4.17 -7.66 19.64
CA ASP A 126 -3.35 -6.74 18.87
C ASP A 126 -2.31 -7.51 18.05
N GLY A 127 -2.10 -7.05 16.83
CA GLY A 127 -1.14 -7.61 15.88
C GLY A 127 0.18 -6.84 15.87
N HIS A 128 0.63 -6.46 14.68
CA HIS A 128 1.84 -5.66 14.51
C HIS A 128 1.79 -4.36 15.30
N SER A 129 2.87 -4.07 16.04
CA SER A 129 3.00 -2.78 16.73
C SER A 129 3.19 -1.67 15.70
N ARG A 130 2.29 -0.71 15.70
CA ARG A 130 2.40 0.49 14.86
C ARG A 130 3.19 1.56 15.61
N LYS A 131 4.49 1.58 15.38
CA LYS A 131 5.34 2.67 15.87
C LYS A 131 5.46 3.73 14.78
N PHE A 132 5.31 4.99 15.16
CA PHE A 132 5.73 6.12 14.35
C PHE A 132 7.26 6.23 14.44
N GLY A 133 7.95 6.13 13.31
CA GLY A 133 9.41 6.10 13.28
C GLY A 133 9.98 4.71 13.56
N LEU A 134 10.05 3.88 12.54
CA LEU A 134 10.68 2.57 12.63
C LEU A 134 12.19 2.71 12.80
N PRO A 135 12.83 2.05 13.79
CA PRO A 135 14.28 2.08 13.95
C PRO A 135 14.98 1.52 12.70
N ASP A 136 16.07 2.13 12.28
CA ASP A 136 16.85 1.66 11.13
C ASP A 136 17.32 0.22 11.30
N SER A 137 17.70 -0.16 12.53
CA SER A 137 18.14 -1.51 12.90
C SER A 137 17.04 -2.58 12.82
N ALA A 138 15.78 -2.20 12.67
CA ALA A 138 14.68 -3.15 12.54
C ALA A 138 14.50 -3.65 11.10
N PHE A 139 15.13 -3.00 10.12
CA PHE A 139 15.09 -3.41 8.72
C PHE A 139 16.17 -4.43 8.39
N GLU A 140 15.89 -5.33 7.46
CA GLU A 140 16.93 -6.08 6.76
C GLU A 140 17.69 -5.12 5.83
N HIS A 141 19.00 -5.26 5.80
CA HIS A 141 19.90 -4.40 5.05
C HIS A 141 20.59 -5.14 3.92
N LEU A 142 21.06 -4.41 2.94
CA LEU A 142 21.95 -4.97 1.92
C LEU A 142 23.27 -5.38 2.56
N ASN A 143 23.67 -6.64 2.35
CA ASN A 143 24.88 -7.21 2.95
C ASN A 143 26.11 -6.30 2.78
N GLY A 144 26.76 -5.98 3.90
CA GLY A 144 27.93 -5.10 3.94
C GLY A 144 27.63 -3.61 3.70
N ARG A 145 26.36 -3.21 3.64
CA ARG A 145 25.94 -1.83 3.37
C ARG A 145 24.86 -1.32 4.33
N GLU A 146 25.03 -1.56 5.61
CA GLU A 146 24.08 -1.17 6.67
C GLU A 146 23.78 0.34 6.72
N LYS A 147 24.66 1.16 6.13
CA LYS A 147 24.46 2.62 6.04
C LYS A 147 23.56 3.04 4.87
N MET A 148 23.23 2.12 3.96
CA MET A 148 22.38 2.41 2.79
C MET A 148 20.90 2.31 3.16
N ILE A 149 20.47 3.16 4.07
CA ILE A 149 19.07 3.35 4.45
C ILE A 149 18.84 4.83 4.70
N THR A 150 17.70 5.36 4.30
CA THR A 150 17.27 6.70 4.71
C THR A 150 17.04 6.69 6.21
N LYS A 151 17.86 7.39 6.97
CA LYS A 151 17.83 7.43 8.43
C LYS A 151 16.46 7.87 8.94
N MET A 152 15.98 7.25 10.03
CA MET A 152 14.63 7.44 10.56
C MET A 152 14.21 8.94 10.64
N PRO A 153 14.97 9.87 11.23
CA PRO A 153 14.55 11.27 11.30
C PRO A 153 14.44 11.94 9.92
N ILE A 154 15.35 11.60 8.97
CA ILE A 154 15.29 12.09 7.60
C ILE A 154 14.10 11.50 6.87
N ARG A 155 13.84 10.21 7.06
CA ARG A 155 12.70 9.49 6.46
C ARG A 155 11.38 10.12 6.88
N LEU A 156 11.19 10.34 8.19
CA LEU A 156 9.97 10.97 8.71
C LEU A 156 9.78 12.41 8.22
N LEU A 157 10.86 13.21 8.18
CA LEU A 157 10.80 14.55 7.61
C LEU A 157 10.43 14.50 6.12
N SER A 158 11.05 13.61 5.34
CA SER A 158 10.74 13.45 3.92
C SER A 158 9.28 13.06 3.69
N LEU A 159 8.74 12.10 4.47
CA LEU A 159 7.34 11.69 4.39
C LEU A 159 6.37 12.81 4.78
N SER A 160 6.72 13.61 5.80
CA SER A 160 5.95 14.81 6.19
C SER A 160 5.88 15.84 5.07
N MET A 161 6.98 16.04 4.34
CA MET A 161 7.07 17.01 3.24
C MET A 161 6.33 16.57 1.97
N LEU A 162 6.00 15.29 1.83
CA LEU A 162 5.25 14.73 0.69
C LEU A 162 3.74 14.92 0.79
N ASP A 163 3.21 15.37 1.95
CA ASP A 163 1.76 15.55 2.19
C ASP A 163 0.92 14.32 1.83
N LEU A 164 1.39 13.14 2.23
CA LEU A 164 0.86 11.84 1.79
C LEU A 164 -0.60 11.58 2.19
N ILE A 165 -1.13 12.27 3.18
CA ILE A 165 -2.53 12.15 3.60
C ILE A 165 -3.50 12.57 2.48
N ASN A 166 -3.09 13.51 1.62
CA ASN A 166 -3.87 14.06 0.51
C ASN A 166 -3.47 13.49 -0.86
N ARG A 167 -2.64 12.41 -0.86
CA ARG A 167 -2.14 11.76 -2.08
C ARG A 167 -2.76 10.39 -2.25
N GLU A 168 -2.67 9.87 -3.48
CA GLU A 168 -3.18 8.54 -3.82
C GLU A 168 -2.08 7.62 -4.32
N ARG A 169 -1.11 8.17 -5.08
CA ARG A 169 -0.09 7.39 -5.79
C ARG A 169 1.30 7.87 -5.46
N PHE A 170 2.02 7.05 -4.73
CA PHE A 170 3.36 7.34 -4.26
C PHE A 170 4.40 6.50 -5.01
N TRP A 171 5.40 7.15 -5.58
CA TRP A 171 6.58 6.52 -6.16
C TRP A 171 7.80 6.71 -5.27
N ASP A 172 8.52 5.61 -4.98
CA ASP A 172 9.78 5.59 -4.26
C ASP A 172 10.90 5.15 -5.22
N ILE A 173 11.72 6.07 -5.70
CA ILE A 173 12.77 5.82 -6.70
C ILE A 173 14.10 5.62 -5.98
N GLY A 174 14.69 4.43 -6.13
CA GLY A 174 15.90 4.01 -5.43
C GLY A 174 15.61 3.58 -3.99
N PHE A 175 14.65 2.67 -3.80
CA PHE A 175 14.12 2.31 -2.49
C PHE A 175 15.11 1.54 -1.58
N CYS A 176 16.13 0.87 -2.13
CA CYS A 176 17.14 0.09 -1.41
C CYS A 176 16.55 -0.95 -0.45
N THR A 177 16.33 -0.58 0.83
CA THR A 177 15.71 -1.44 1.87
C THR A 177 14.19 -1.40 1.86
N GLY A 178 13.57 -0.51 1.11
CA GLY A 178 12.13 -0.25 1.15
C GLY A 178 11.64 0.55 2.37
N SER A 179 12.56 1.09 3.17
CA SER A 179 12.19 1.72 4.44
C SER A 179 11.24 2.91 4.31
N VAL A 180 11.40 3.72 3.26
CA VAL A 180 10.51 4.88 2.99
C VAL A 180 9.13 4.40 2.58
N SER A 181 9.06 3.45 1.64
CA SER A 181 7.79 2.85 1.17
C SER A 181 7.03 2.15 2.29
N ILE A 182 7.73 1.38 3.13
CA ILE A 182 7.13 0.64 4.24
C ILE A 182 6.56 1.59 5.28
N GLU A 183 7.32 2.60 5.69
CA GLU A 183 6.86 3.60 6.65
C GLU A 183 5.69 4.42 6.08
N ALA A 184 5.76 4.81 4.79
CA ALA A 184 4.66 5.46 4.10
C ALA A 184 3.39 4.59 4.10
N LYS A 185 3.51 3.29 3.80
CA LYS A 185 2.37 2.35 3.77
C LYS A 185 1.74 2.15 5.14
N LEU A 186 2.54 2.09 6.21
CA LEU A 186 2.03 1.97 7.58
C LEU A 186 1.29 3.22 8.05
N LEU A 187 1.80 4.41 7.71
CA LEU A 187 1.22 5.68 8.11
C LEU A 187 0.01 6.07 7.24
N PHE A 188 0.05 5.73 5.96
CA PHE A 188 -0.93 6.09 4.94
C PHE A 188 -1.37 4.86 4.13
N PRO A 189 -2.12 3.93 4.74
CA PRO A 189 -2.47 2.64 4.12
C PRO A 189 -3.30 2.75 2.83
N HIS A 190 -3.93 3.90 2.59
CA HIS A 190 -4.71 4.19 1.38
C HIS A 190 -3.84 4.38 0.13
N LEU A 191 -2.53 4.60 0.28
CA LEU A 191 -1.64 4.85 -0.84
C LEU A 191 -1.45 3.61 -1.72
N HIS A 192 -1.47 3.82 -3.03
CA HIS A 192 -0.88 2.92 -4.01
C HIS A 192 0.61 3.25 -4.15
N ILE A 193 1.46 2.34 -3.71
CA ILE A 193 2.91 2.56 -3.68
C ILE A 193 3.58 1.71 -4.74
N THR A 194 4.32 2.35 -5.65
CA THR A 194 5.22 1.69 -6.61
C THR A 194 6.65 2.13 -6.31
N SER A 195 7.54 1.17 -6.08
CA SER A 195 8.91 1.38 -5.65
C SER A 195 9.87 0.82 -6.69
N PHE A 196 10.91 1.59 -7.03
CA PHE A 196 11.85 1.25 -8.10
C PHE A 196 13.26 1.07 -7.51
N GLU A 197 13.94 -0.01 -7.86
CA GLU A 197 15.32 -0.27 -7.46
C GLU A 197 16.07 -0.95 -8.60
N ILE A 198 17.28 -0.48 -8.88
CA ILE A 198 18.11 -1.03 -9.96
C ILE A 198 18.74 -2.38 -9.58
N ARG A 199 18.96 -2.62 -8.29
CA ARG A 199 19.63 -3.82 -7.77
C ARG A 199 18.63 -4.96 -7.60
N GLU A 200 18.98 -6.15 -8.10
CA GLU A 200 18.12 -7.33 -7.99
C GLU A 200 17.87 -7.75 -6.53
N GLU A 201 18.84 -7.52 -5.65
CA GLU A 201 18.72 -7.80 -4.20
C GLU A 201 17.60 -7.00 -3.53
N GLY A 202 17.22 -5.85 -4.11
CA GLY A 202 16.12 -5.02 -3.64
C GLY A 202 14.80 -5.77 -3.57
N ARG A 203 14.53 -6.69 -4.49
CA ARG A 203 13.32 -7.53 -4.49
C ARG A 203 13.19 -8.31 -3.20
N LYS A 204 14.25 -9.03 -2.83
CA LYS A 204 14.29 -9.83 -1.61
C LYS A 204 14.15 -8.95 -0.37
N LEU A 205 14.90 -7.85 -0.30
CA LEU A 205 14.86 -6.91 0.82
C LEU A 205 13.48 -6.31 1.03
N MET A 206 12.83 -5.84 -0.04
CA MET A 206 11.47 -5.31 0.04
C MET A 206 10.51 -6.37 0.56
N THR A 207 10.56 -7.59 0.03
CA THR A 207 9.68 -8.69 0.45
C THR A 207 9.86 -9.02 1.94
N GLU A 208 11.10 -9.24 2.38
CA GLU A 208 11.40 -9.60 3.78
C GLU A 208 10.98 -8.49 4.75
N ASN A 209 11.25 -7.22 4.40
CA ASN A 209 10.85 -6.10 5.23
C ASN A 209 9.32 -5.90 5.22
N CYS A 210 8.64 -6.07 4.09
CA CYS A 210 7.18 -6.01 4.02
C CYS A 210 6.52 -7.09 4.89
N HIS A 211 7.02 -8.31 4.88
CA HIS A 211 6.54 -9.39 5.74
C HIS A 211 6.79 -9.07 7.22
N ARG A 212 7.98 -8.60 7.56
CA ARG A 212 8.37 -8.24 8.93
C ARG A 212 7.46 -7.17 9.54
N PHE A 213 7.12 -6.14 8.75
CA PHE A 213 6.31 -5.01 9.23
C PHE A 213 4.83 -5.12 8.92
N GLY A 214 4.39 -6.20 8.28
CA GLY A 214 2.99 -6.39 7.92
C GLY A 214 2.48 -5.34 6.94
N THR A 215 3.22 -5.06 5.88
CA THR A 215 2.90 -4.03 4.87
C THR A 215 2.63 -4.63 3.49
N PRO A 216 1.50 -5.32 3.29
CA PRO A 216 1.11 -5.80 1.97
C PRO A 216 0.80 -4.65 1.01
N GLY A 217 0.88 -4.93 -0.30
CA GLY A 217 0.41 -4.03 -1.35
C GLY A 217 1.40 -2.93 -1.75
N ILE A 218 2.70 -3.13 -1.52
CA ILE A 218 3.78 -2.32 -2.12
C ILE A 218 4.25 -3.06 -3.38
N GLU A 219 4.17 -2.41 -4.53
CA GLU A 219 4.69 -2.93 -5.79
C GLU A 219 6.17 -2.58 -5.92
N ALA A 220 7.03 -3.59 -6.08
CA ALA A 220 8.46 -3.40 -6.28
C ALA A 220 8.88 -3.76 -7.72
N ILE A 221 9.33 -2.77 -8.46
CA ILE A 221 9.84 -2.90 -9.83
C ILE A 221 11.37 -2.85 -9.78
N ILE A 222 12.00 -3.95 -10.20
CA ILE A 222 13.46 -4.06 -10.24
C ILE A 222 13.94 -3.80 -11.66
N GLY A 223 14.86 -2.87 -11.80
CA GLY A 223 15.48 -2.45 -13.06
C GLY A 223 15.91 -0.98 -13.04
N ASP A 224 16.62 -0.55 -14.07
CA ASP A 224 16.94 0.87 -14.26
C ASP A 224 15.66 1.65 -14.52
N PHE A 225 15.30 2.57 -13.62
CA PHE A 225 14.09 3.40 -13.71
C PHE A 225 13.91 4.06 -15.09
N LEU A 226 15.00 4.48 -15.72
CA LEU A 226 14.96 5.11 -17.04
C LEU A 226 14.65 4.14 -18.18
N SER A 227 14.74 2.83 -17.91
CA SER A 227 14.46 1.76 -18.89
C SER A 227 13.14 1.03 -18.62
N VAL A 228 12.48 1.31 -17.49
CA VAL A 228 11.18 0.72 -17.15
C VAL A 228 10.09 1.30 -18.04
N ASP A 229 9.22 0.46 -18.58
CA ASP A 229 8.00 0.92 -19.24
C ASP A 229 7.00 1.46 -18.22
N LEU A 230 6.92 2.78 -18.15
CA LEU A 230 6.01 3.49 -17.25
C LEU A 230 4.61 3.71 -17.86
N SER A 231 4.34 3.25 -19.09
CA SER A 231 3.07 3.53 -19.78
C SER A 231 1.86 2.93 -19.08
N ALA A 232 2.01 1.73 -18.52
CA ALA A 232 0.96 1.02 -17.79
C ALA A 232 0.75 1.54 -16.35
N LEU A 233 1.67 2.33 -15.82
CA LEU A 233 1.57 2.87 -14.48
C LEU A 233 0.75 4.15 -14.47
N GLU A 234 -0.10 4.32 -13.49
CA GLU A 234 -0.82 5.59 -13.29
C GLU A 234 0.13 6.70 -12.83
N ALA A 235 -0.21 7.94 -13.19
CA ALA A 235 0.60 9.11 -12.85
C ALA A 235 0.69 9.31 -11.33
N PRO A 236 1.91 9.42 -10.76
CA PRO A 236 2.08 9.68 -9.33
C PRO A 236 1.74 11.12 -8.97
N ASP A 237 1.28 11.31 -7.74
CA ASP A 237 1.06 12.62 -7.14
C ASP A 237 2.00 12.90 -5.97
N ALA A 238 2.76 11.89 -5.52
CA ALA A 238 3.87 12.04 -4.59
C ALA A 238 5.06 11.17 -5.06
N ILE A 239 6.28 11.71 -4.97
CA ILE A 239 7.48 11.01 -5.43
C ILE A 239 8.60 11.29 -4.45
N PHE A 240 9.25 10.22 -3.97
CA PHE A 240 10.50 10.30 -3.24
C PHE A 240 11.64 9.79 -4.12
N ILE A 241 12.76 10.52 -4.14
CA ILE A 241 13.98 10.09 -4.82
C ILE A 241 15.06 9.85 -3.77
N GLY A 242 15.29 8.57 -3.44
CA GLY A 242 16.26 8.13 -2.45
C GLY A 242 17.63 7.82 -3.03
N GLY A 243 17.65 7.33 -4.28
CA GLY A 243 18.88 7.00 -5.00
C GLY A 243 18.74 7.31 -6.49
N HIS A 244 19.74 7.97 -7.09
CA HIS A 244 19.69 8.40 -8.50
C HIS A 244 20.87 7.89 -9.35
N GLY A 245 21.91 7.30 -8.74
CA GLY A 245 23.04 6.73 -9.48
C GLY A 245 23.76 7.70 -10.42
N GLY A 246 23.75 9.00 -10.10
CA GLY A 246 24.28 10.05 -10.96
C GLY A 246 23.31 10.58 -12.03
N LYS A 247 22.16 9.97 -12.24
CA LYS A 247 21.18 10.26 -13.32
C LYS A 247 19.99 11.12 -12.85
N LEU A 248 20.18 12.01 -11.87
CA LEU A 248 19.10 12.80 -11.29
C LEU A 248 18.37 13.66 -12.33
N VAL A 249 19.10 14.27 -13.26
CA VAL A 249 18.54 15.14 -14.30
C VAL A 249 17.58 14.35 -15.19
N GLU A 250 18.03 13.20 -15.68
CA GLU A 250 17.24 12.32 -16.55
C GLU A 250 16.01 11.76 -15.82
N ILE A 251 16.16 11.37 -14.55
CA ILE A 251 15.04 10.90 -13.71
C ILE A 251 14.00 12.01 -13.58
N LEU A 252 14.40 13.24 -13.24
CA LEU A 252 13.48 14.37 -13.09
C LEU A 252 12.84 14.79 -14.41
N MET A 253 13.53 14.65 -15.56
CA MET A 253 12.93 14.84 -16.88
C MET A 253 11.79 13.84 -17.16
N VAL A 254 11.96 12.58 -16.79
CA VAL A 254 10.91 11.55 -16.94
C VAL A 254 9.77 11.81 -15.98
N VAL A 255 10.09 12.05 -14.71
CA VAL A 255 9.12 12.28 -13.65
C VAL A 255 8.27 13.52 -13.92
N SER A 256 8.86 14.65 -14.33
CA SER A 256 8.12 15.89 -14.62
C SER A 256 7.04 15.74 -15.70
N LYS A 257 7.28 14.84 -16.66
CA LYS A 257 6.31 14.53 -17.73
C LYS A 257 5.21 13.57 -17.29
N LYS A 258 5.53 12.65 -16.36
CA LYS A 258 4.62 11.58 -15.95
C LYS A 258 3.76 11.95 -14.76
N MET A 259 4.26 12.78 -13.81
CA MET A 259 3.55 13.13 -12.59
C MET A 259 2.32 14.00 -12.84
N LYS A 260 1.35 13.94 -11.93
CA LYS A 260 0.18 14.84 -11.93
C LYS A 260 0.63 16.30 -11.77
N GLU A 261 -0.16 17.26 -12.28
CA GLU A 261 0.12 18.70 -12.19
C GLU A 261 0.27 19.19 -10.73
N SER A 262 -0.52 18.65 -9.81
CA SER A 262 -0.44 18.95 -8.36
C SER A 262 0.60 18.10 -7.64
N GLY A 263 1.42 17.33 -8.34
CA GLY A 263 2.35 16.37 -7.75
C GLY A 263 3.49 17.05 -7.00
N VAL A 264 4.01 16.38 -5.98
CA VAL A 264 5.15 16.79 -5.16
C VAL A 264 6.30 15.79 -5.27
N ILE A 265 7.52 16.29 -5.34
CA ILE A 265 8.73 15.48 -5.28
C ILE A 265 9.51 15.88 -4.05
N VAL A 266 10.01 14.90 -3.31
CA VAL A 266 11.01 15.10 -2.25
C VAL A 266 12.29 14.40 -2.64
N PHE A 267 13.39 15.15 -2.59
CA PHE A 267 14.74 14.68 -2.87
C PHE A 267 15.70 15.09 -1.77
N ASN A 268 16.50 14.16 -1.28
CA ASN A 268 17.47 14.38 -0.22
C ASN A 268 18.87 14.57 -0.80
N SER A 269 19.37 15.81 -0.86
CA SER A 269 20.74 16.11 -1.26
C SER A 269 21.70 15.84 -0.11
N VAL A 270 22.64 14.92 -0.33
CA VAL A 270 23.64 14.49 0.66
C VAL A 270 25.02 15.12 0.42
N SER A 271 25.20 15.86 -0.67
CA SER A 271 26.46 16.52 -1.05
C SER A 271 26.17 17.77 -1.90
N ASP A 272 27.18 18.62 -2.04
CA ASP A 272 27.07 19.82 -2.92
C ASP A 272 26.92 19.42 -4.38
N GLU A 273 27.51 18.29 -4.80
CA GLU A 273 27.31 17.73 -6.14
C GLU A 273 25.84 17.38 -6.38
N SER A 274 25.18 16.70 -5.43
CA SER A 274 23.75 16.36 -5.56
C SER A 274 22.85 17.59 -5.57
N LYS A 275 23.24 18.69 -4.92
CA LYS A 275 22.54 19.98 -5.03
C LYS A 275 22.69 20.60 -6.41
N ALA A 276 23.92 20.61 -6.95
CA ALA A 276 24.17 21.14 -8.29
C ALA A 276 23.39 20.37 -9.36
N LEU A 277 23.32 19.03 -9.26
CA LEU A 277 22.49 18.19 -10.13
C LEU A 277 21.00 18.54 -10.03
N LEU A 278 20.50 18.81 -8.82
CA LEU A 278 19.11 19.22 -8.63
C LEU A 278 18.83 20.58 -9.29
N GLU A 279 19.68 21.56 -9.07
CA GLU A 279 19.55 22.90 -9.67
C GLU A 279 19.57 22.84 -11.20
N GLU A 280 20.43 21.99 -11.77
CA GLU A 280 20.47 21.75 -13.22
C GLU A 280 19.17 21.11 -13.72
N ALA A 281 18.69 20.08 -13.02
CA ALA A 281 17.45 19.40 -13.38
C ALA A 281 16.24 20.34 -13.34
N VAL A 282 16.14 21.19 -12.33
CA VAL A 282 15.07 22.20 -12.22
C VAL A 282 15.10 23.20 -13.38
N ARG A 283 16.29 23.64 -13.81
CA ARG A 283 16.43 24.52 -15.00
C ARG A 283 15.92 23.88 -16.30
N GLN A 284 16.03 22.56 -16.41
CA GLN A 284 15.66 21.80 -17.62
C GLN A 284 14.23 21.28 -17.66
N THR A 285 13.50 21.32 -16.55
CA THR A 285 12.22 20.57 -16.39
C THR A 285 11.11 21.47 -15.96
N GLY A 286 10.65 22.41 -16.14
CA GLY A 286 9.48 23.14 -15.59
C GLY A 286 9.13 22.82 -14.13
N LEU A 287 10.10 22.37 -13.34
CA LEU A 287 9.97 22.11 -11.91
C LEU A 287 10.48 23.31 -11.09
N ARG A 288 10.00 23.44 -9.85
CA ARG A 288 10.39 24.49 -8.93
C ARG A 288 10.67 23.94 -7.54
N ILE A 289 11.82 24.30 -6.95
CA ILE A 289 12.09 24.07 -5.53
C ILE A 289 11.25 25.07 -4.73
N SER A 290 10.36 24.57 -3.89
CA SER A 290 9.46 25.39 -3.05
C SER A 290 9.96 25.53 -1.62
N ALA A 291 10.67 24.52 -1.09
CA ALA A 291 11.24 24.54 0.24
C ALA A 291 12.51 23.71 0.31
N GLN A 292 13.40 24.10 1.19
CA GLN A 292 14.63 23.39 1.51
C GLN A 292 14.83 23.39 3.02
N THR A 293 15.00 22.21 3.61
CA THR A 293 15.28 22.06 5.04
C THR A 293 16.61 21.36 5.23
N ARG A 294 17.53 22.01 5.93
CA ARG A 294 18.84 21.42 6.28
C ARG A 294 18.74 20.74 7.64
N ILE A 295 19.20 19.50 7.70
CA ILE A 295 19.20 18.70 8.93
C ILE A 295 20.53 17.96 9.09
N THR A 296 21.08 18.00 10.29
CA THR A 296 22.25 17.22 10.69
C THR A 296 21.83 16.30 11.82
N ILE A 297 22.16 15.03 11.74
CA ILE A 297 21.86 14.04 12.77
C ILE A 297 23.17 13.51 13.29
N ASP A 298 23.38 13.65 14.60
CA ASP A 298 24.60 13.24 15.28
C ASP A 298 25.87 13.72 14.52
N ASP A 299 26.80 12.82 14.27
CA ASP A 299 28.06 13.07 13.56
C ASP A 299 27.95 12.84 12.03
N PHE A 300 26.73 12.69 11.47
CA PHE A 300 26.55 12.53 10.03
C PHE A 300 26.60 13.84 9.27
N ASN A 301 26.88 13.76 7.99
CA ASN A 301 26.86 14.91 7.10
C ASN A 301 25.48 15.57 7.07
N THR A 302 25.46 16.89 6.95
CA THR A 302 24.22 17.65 6.76
C THR A 302 23.52 17.23 5.48
N ILE A 303 22.24 16.90 5.57
CA ILE A 303 21.37 16.56 4.46
C ILE A 303 20.43 17.74 4.20
N THR A 304 20.20 18.08 2.93
CA THR A 304 19.17 19.03 2.55
C THR A 304 17.97 18.28 1.97
N VAL A 305 16.84 18.34 2.65
CA VAL A 305 15.56 17.84 2.14
C VAL A 305 14.95 18.91 1.25
N ASN A 306 14.79 18.61 -0.02
CA ASN A 306 14.26 19.53 -1.04
C ASN A 306 12.84 19.14 -1.40
N VAL A 307 11.92 20.10 -1.38
CA VAL A 307 10.52 19.93 -1.81
C VAL A 307 10.35 20.62 -3.17
N ILE A 308 9.87 19.88 -4.15
CA ILE A 308 9.84 20.29 -5.54
C ILE A 308 8.41 20.08 -6.06
N TYR A 309 7.90 21.08 -6.77
CA TYR A 309 6.59 21.03 -7.43
C TYR A 309 6.73 21.29 -8.93
N LYS A 310 5.72 20.89 -9.68
CA LYS A 310 5.55 21.27 -11.07
C LYS A 310 5.07 22.73 -11.13
N LEU A 311 5.58 23.51 -12.12
CA LEU A 311 5.15 24.89 -12.34
C LEU A 311 3.79 24.94 -13.03
#